data_fd42163b59e52c3473f1cc23717fdaf0
#
_entry.id   fd42163b59e52c3473f1cc23717fdaf0
#
_cell.length_a   1.000
_cell.length_b   1.000
_cell.length_c   1.000
_cell.angle_alpha   90.00
_cell.angle_beta   90.00
_cell.angle_gamma   90.00
#
_symmetry.space_group_name_H-M   'P 1'
#
loop_
_entity.id
_entity.type
_entity.pdbx_description
1 polymer ?
#
loop_
_entity_poly.entity_id
_entity_poly.type
_entity_poly.pdbx_seq_one_letter_code
_entity_poly.pdbx_strand_id
1 'polypeptide(L)'
;MKPEIKIGLTMGDPNGIGAEVLLRALQFMHPFQDWEPLIFGDLKILTEMNKILDAPFSFKSISEKHSTQTKKVIDSFCLPVIDLSVQKDRKWELGTSSAWGGESAFQFVHNAIDWANRKKITAI
;
A
#
# COMPACT_ATOMS: atom_id res chain seq x y z
N MET A 1 8.39 9.07 24.82
CA MET A 1 8.36 8.63 23.40
C MET A 1 7.01 8.00 23.09
N LYS A 2 6.33 8.52 22.07
CA LYS A 2 5.12 7.86 21.58
C LYS A 2 5.50 6.53 20.90
N PRO A 3 4.78 5.44 21.17
CA PRO A 3 5.00 4.20 20.42
C PRO A 3 4.74 4.45 18.93
N GLU A 4 5.56 3.85 18.10
CA GLU A 4 5.43 3.91 16.66
C GLU A 4 4.29 3.00 16.21
N ILE A 5 3.21 3.58 15.76
CA ILE A 5 2.07 2.82 15.25
C ILE A 5 2.17 2.75 13.73
N LYS A 6 2.36 1.56 13.20
CA LYS A 6 2.38 1.30 11.77
C LYS A 6 1.16 0.47 11.40
N ILE A 7 0.37 1.01 10.49
CA ILE A 7 -0.86 0.33 10.03
C ILE A 7 -0.62 -0.19 8.61
N GLY A 8 -0.73 -1.50 8.45
CA GLY A 8 -0.68 -2.12 7.14
C GLY A 8 -1.98 -1.90 6.38
N LEU A 9 -1.88 -1.45 5.14
CA LEU A 9 -3.02 -1.18 4.27
C LEU A 9 -2.91 -2.06 3.04
N THR A 10 -3.90 -2.90 2.80
CA THR A 10 -3.90 -3.80 1.66
C THR A 10 -4.70 -3.19 0.51
N MET A 11 -4.13 -3.29 -0.70
CA MET A 11 -4.70 -2.65 -1.89
C MET A 11 -5.97 -3.35 -2.42
N GLY A 12 -6.18 -4.61 -2.07
CA GLY A 12 -7.27 -5.41 -2.60
C GLY A 12 -7.04 -5.86 -4.04
N ASP A 13 -8.12 -6.22 -4.73
CA ASP A 13 -8.04 -6.63 -6.13
C ASP A 13 -7.55 -5.45 -6.98
N PRO A 14 -6.43 -5.61 -7.72
CA PRO A 14 -5.91 -4.53 -8.56
C PRO A 14 -6.89 -3.99 -9.60
N ASN A 15 -7.81 -4.81 -10.06
CA ASN A 15 -8.83 -4.43 -11.04
C ASN A 15 -10.11 -3.86 -10.40
N GLY A 16 -10.16 -3.82 -9.07
CA GLY A 16 -11.30 -3.30 -8.32
C GLY A 16 -11.08 -1.86 -7.87
N ILE A 17 -11.88 -1.44 -6.91
CA ILE A 17 -11.89 -0.07 -6.39
C ILE A 17 -10.96 0.15 -5.20
N GLY A 18 -10.27 -0.89 -4.73
CA GLY A 18 -9.47 -0.83 -3.50
C GLY A 18 -8.39 0.23 -3.51
N ALA A 19 -7.63 0.33 -4.60
CA ALA A 19 -6.59 1.35 -4.73
C ALA A 19 -7.16 2.76 -4.72
N GLU A 20 -8.29 2.98 -5.39
CA GLU A 20 -8.98 4.28 -5.38
C GLU A 20 -9.43 4.66 -3.98
N VAL A 21 -10.13 3.75 -3.30
CA VAL A 21 -10.61 3.98 -1.93
C VAL A 21 -9.45 4.25 -0.99
N LEU A 22 -8.38 3.47 -1.12
CA LEU A 22 -7.18 3.62 -0.30
C LEU A 22 -6.58 5.02 -0.45
N LEU A 23 -6.34 5.46 -1.69
CA LEU A 23 -5.71 6.75 -1.94
C LEU A 23 -6.61 7.92 -1.54
N ARG A 24 -7.91 7.80 -1.75
CA ARG A 24 -8.87 8.83 -1.30
C ARG A 24 -8.91 8.93 0.22
N ALA A 25 -8.93 7.80 0.92
CA ALA A 25 -8.90 7.77 2.37
C ALA A 25 -7.62 8.39 2.92
N LEU A 26 -6.47 8.04 2.36
CA LEU A 26 -5.19 8.58 2.78
C LEU A 26 -5.10 10.09 2.53
N GLN A 27 -5.63 10.56 1.42
CA GLN A 27 -5.69 11.99 1.11
C GLN A 27 -6.54 12.73 2.14
N PHE A 28 -7.66 12.16 2.52
CA PHE A 28 -8.54 12.74 3.55
C PHE A 28 -7.89 12.77 4.93
N MET A 29 -7.13 11.72 5.27
CA MET A 29 -6.51 11.57 6.60
C MET A 29 -5.17 12.26 6.74
N HIS A 30 -4.59 12.71 5.64
CA HIS A 30 -3.30 13.42 5.63
C HIS A 30 -3.41 14.78 6.37
N PRO A 31 -2.40 15.18 7.14
CA PRO A 31 -1.17 14.47 7.50
C PRO A 31 -1.38 13.43 8.61
N PHE A 32 -0.55 12.37 8.58
CA PHE A 32 -0.64 11.29 9.56
C PHE A 32 0.17 11.65 10.81
N GLN A 33 -0.52 11.98 11.91
CA GLN A 33 0.13 12.51 13.11
C GLN A 33 0.50 11.45 14.14
N ASP A 34 -0.36 10.46 14.31
CA ASP A 34 -0.20 9.47 15.38
C ASP A 34 0.08 8.05 14.86
N TRP A 35 0.19 7.88 13.55
CA TRP A 35 0.41 6.59 12.92
C TRP A 35 1.07 6.76 11.56
N GLU A 36 1.64 5.67 11.06
CA GLU A 36 2.30 5.63 9.75
C GLU A 36 1.63 4.59 8.86
N PRO A 37 1.27 4.94 7.63
CA PRO A 37 0.76 3.95 6.68
C PRO A 37 1.90 3.13 6.09
N LEU A 38 1.63 1.85 5.86
CA LEU A 38 2.49 0.98 5.08
C LEU A 38 1.59 0.19 4.13
N ILE A 39 1.74 0.42 2.83
CA ILE A 39 0.87 -0.18 1.82
C ILE A 39 1.44 -1.50 1.34
N PHE A 40 0.60 -2.54 1.31
CA PHE A 40 0.91 -3.82 0.67
C PHE A 40 0.16 -3.85 -0.64
N GLY A 41 0.89 -3.70 -1.74
CA GLY A 41 0.24 -3.56 -3.04
C GLY A 41 1.23 -3.66 -4.20
N ASP A 42 0.86 -3.05 -5.30
CA ASP A 42 1.67 -2.96 -6.51
C ASP A 42 2.00 -1.49 -6.77
N LEU A 43 3.29 -1.18 -6.72
CA LEU A 43 3.79 0.19 -6.84
C LEU A 43 3.36 0.84 -8.17
N LYS A 44 3.42 0.08 -9.26
CA LYS A 44 3.08 0.58 -10.59
C LYS A 44 1.59 0.92 -10.70
N ILE A 45 0.74 0.03 -10.19
CA ILE A 45 -0.71 0.25 -10.19
C ILE A 45 -1.09 1.43 -9.30
N LEU A 46 -0.49 1.53 -8.11
CA LEU A 46 -0.72 2.68 -7.23
C LEU A 46 -0.32 3.99 -7.88
N THR A 47 0.83 4.01 -8.57
CA THR A 47 1.31 5.19 -9.27
C THR A 47 0.34 5.61 -10.38
N GLU A 48 -0.15 4.65 -11.17
CA GLU A 48 -1.11 4.92 -12.23
C GLU A 48 -2.46 5.38 -11.67
N MET A 49 -2.94 4.75 -10.60
CA MET A 49 -4.19 5.17 -9.96
C MET A 49 -4.06 6.59 -9.39
N ASN A 50 -2.91 6.91 -8.81
CA ASN A 50 -2.67 8.26 -8.29
C ASN A 50 -2.78 9.32 -9.39
N LYS A 51 -2.29 9.02 -10.59
CA LYS A 51 -2.42 9.90 -11.75
C LYS A 51 -3.89 10.05 -12.19
N ILE A 52 -4.60 8.93 -12.26
CA ILE A 52 -6.03 8.91 -12.64
C ILE A 52 -6.85 9.80 -11.69
N LEU A 53 -6.56 9.72 -10.40
CA LEU A 53 -7.27 10.46 -9.36
C LEU A 53 -6.77 11.90 -9.18
N ASP A 54 -5.69 12.27 -9.86
CA ASP A 54 -5.00 13.54 -9.63
C ASP A 54 -4.67 13.74 -8.15
N ALA A 55 -4.23 12.67 -7.49
CA ALA A 55 -3.88 12.69 -6.08
C ALA A 55 -2.41 13.12 -5.90
N PRO A 56 -2.03 13.63 -4.71
CA PRO A 56 -0.74 14.27 -4.51
C PRO A 56 0.39 13.33 -4.11
N PHE A 57 0.18 12.01 -4.12
CA PHE A 57 1.13 11.07 -3.55
C PHE A 57 2.23 10.66 -4.52
N SER A 58 3.37 10.33 -3.95
CA SER A 58 4.42 9.52 -4.57
C SER A 58 4.62 8.27 -3.71
N PHE A 59 5.27 7.25 -4.26
CA PHE A 59 5.40 5.96 -3.60
C PHE A 59 6.86 5.53 -3.61
N LYS A 60 7.30 4.92 -2.51
CA LYS A 60 8.63 4.37 -2.40
C LYS A 60 8.53 2.90 -1.99
N SER A 61 9.11 2.03 -2.82
CA SER A 61 9.24 0.62 -2.47
C SER A 61 10.21 0.47 -1.31
N ILE A 62 9.79 -0.24 -0.28
CA ILE A 62 10.65 -0.57 0.85
C ILE A 62 10.72 -2.08 1.00
N SER A 63 11.82 -2.57 1.57
CA SER A 63 12.02 -3.97 1.89
C SER A 63 12.06 -4.15 3.41
N GLU A 64 11.98 -5.40 3.86
CA GLU A 64 12.11 -5.73 5.28
C GLU A 64 13.37 -5.13 5.91
N LYS A 65 14.46 -5.09 5.16
CA LYS A 65 15.74 -4.58 5.66
C LYS A 65 15.70 -3.09 5.96
N HIS A 66 14.75 -2.36 5.37
CA HIS A 66 14.64 -0.91 5.51
C HIS A 66 13.46 -0.50 6.39
N SER A 67 12.76 -1.44 7.01
CA SER A 67 11.57 -1.16 7.81
C SER A 67 11.84 -0.29 9.03
N THR A 68 13.08 -0.28 9.52
CA THR A 68 13.51 0.55 10.65
C THR A 68 13.88 1.99 10.24
N GLN A 69 14.03 2.25 8.94
CA GLN A 69 14.42 3.57 8.42
C GLN A 69 13.26 4.36 7.84
N THR A 70 12.04 3.87 7.99
CA THR A 70 10.84 4.47 7.40
C THR A 70 10.58 5.91 7.88
N LYS A 71 11.08 6.28 9.05
CA LYS A 71 10.92 7.65 9.57
C LYS A 71 11.51 8.74 8.67
N LYS A 72 12.54 8.40 7.88
CA LYS A 72 13.21 9.38 6.99
C LYS A 72 12.59 9.44 5.60
N VAL A 73 11.72 8.48 5.26
CA VAL A 73 11.14 8.33 3.93
C VAL A 73 9.77 8.99 3.86
N ILE A 74 9.13 9.16 4.99
CA ILE A 74 7.80 9.75 5.05
C ILE A 74 7.92 11.28 5.10
N ASP A 75 8.27 11.84 3.97
CA ASP A 75 7.71 13.12 3.60
C ASP A 75 6.20 12.90 3.50
N SER A 76 5.41 13.87 3.95
CA SER A 76 3.98 13.72 4.12
C SER A 76 3.23 13.21 2.87
N PHE A 77 3.83 13.29 1.67
CA PHE A 77 3.20 12.82 0.43
C PHE A 77 3.92 11.62 -0.20
N CYS A 78 5.02 11.16 0.38
CA CYS A 78 5.70 9.96 -0.10
C CYS A 78 5.32 8.77 0.77
N LEU A 79 4.59 7.82 0.21
CA LEU A 79 4.04 6.68 0.93
C LEU A 79 4.90 5.44 0.73
N PRO A 80 5.25 4.73 1.81
CA PRO A 80 6.01 3.49 1.69
C PRO A 80 5.12 2.34 1.21
N VAL A 81 5.65 1.51 0.32
CA VAL A 81 4.93 0.39 -0.26
C VAL A 81 5.79 -0.87 -0.19
N ILE A 82 5.21 -1.94 0.32
CA ILE A 82 5.73 -3.30 0.11
C ILE A 82 5.20 -3.73 -1.26
N ASP A 83 6.07 -3.61 -2.26
CA ASP A 83 5.70 -3.87 -3.65
C ASP A 83 5.77 -5.36 -3.95
N LEU A 84 4.63 -5.98 -4.23
CA LEU A 84 4.54 -7.38 -4.59
C LEU A 84 4.54 -7.60 -6.09
N SER A 85 4.58 -6.53 -6.88
CA SER A 85 4.76 -6.57 -8.35
C SER A 85 3.84 -7.58 -9.05
N VAL A 86 2.55 -7.52 -8.73
CA VAL A 86 1.58 -8.53 -9.18
C VAL A 86 1.16 -8.33 -10.63
N GLN A 87 1.30 -7.14 -11.17
CA GLN A 87 0.87 -6.85 -12.54
C GLN A 87 1.70 -7.59 -13.58
N LYS A 88 3.03 -7.53 -13.50
CA LYS A 88 3.96 -8.16 -14.46
C LYS A 88 3.50 -7.93 -15.92
N ASP A 89 3.30 -9.02 -16.67
CA ASP A 89 2.82 -8.99 -18.06
C ASP A 89 1.29 -9.03 -18.17
N ARG A 90 0.58 -8.89 -17.06
CA ARG A 90 -0.87 -8.96 -17.01
C ARG A 90 -1.51 -7.64 -17.38
N LYS A 91 -2.61 -7.69 -18.10
CA LYS A 91 -3.35 -6.49 -18.45
C LYS A 91 -4.13 -5.98 -17.24
N TRP A 92 -3.78 -4.80 -16.79
CA TRP A 92 -4.51 -4.12 -15.74
C TRP A 92 -5.73 -3.44 -16.37
N GLU A 93 -6.91 -3.86 -15.95
CA GLU A 93 -8.18 -3.38 -16.51
C GLU A 93 -9.19 -3.21 -15.38
N LEU A 94 -9.48 -1.96 -15.03
CA LEU A 94 -10.42 -1.64 -13.96
C LEU A 94 -11.82 -2.14 -14.30
N GLY A 95 -12.50 -2.68 -13.28
CA GLY A 95 -13.87 -3.15 -13.41
C GLY A 95 -14.00 -4.56 -13.95
N THR A 96 -12.91 -5.26 -14.15
CA THR A 96 -12.93 -6.67 -14.60
C THR A 96 -12.65 -7.62 -13.45
N SER A 97 -13.24 -8.80 -13.49
CA SER A 97 -12.97 -9.88 -12.55
C SER A 97 -11.97 -10.84 -13.16
N SER A 98 -10.94 -11.22 -12.43
CA SER A 98 -9.92 -12.14 -12.93
C SER A 98 -9.33 -12.99 -11.80
N ALA A 99 -8.80 -14.15 -12.18
CA ALA A 99 -8.12 -15.04 -11.24
C ALA A 99 -6.88 -14.36 -10.64
N TRP A 100 -6.10 -13.64 -11.47
CA TRP A 100 -4.89 -12.98 -10.97
C TRP A 100 -5.22 -11.81 -10.04
N GLY A 101 -6.34 -11.14 -10.25
CA GLY A 101 -6.79 -10.07 -9.35
C GLY A 101 -7.13 -10.60 -7.96
N GLY A 102 -7.88 -11.68 -7.88
CA GLY A 102 -8.22 -12.34 -6.62
C GLY A 102 -7.00 -12.90 -5.91
N GLU A 103 -6.10 -13.54 -6.65
CA GLU A 103 -4.83 -14.03 -6.11
C GLU A 103 -3.98 -12.90 -5.55
N SER A 104 -3.93 -11.78 -6.27
CA SER A 104 -3.18 -10.60 -5.82
C SER A 104 -3.74 -10.05 -4.51
N ALA A 105 -5.06 -9.92 -4.41
CA ALA A 105 -5.72 -9.48 -3.19
C ALA A 105 -5.35 -10.39 -2.01
N PHE A 106 -5.36 -11.70 -2.23
CA PHE A 106 -4.94 -12.68 -1.22
C PHE A 106 -3.49 -12.47 -0.80
N GLN A 107 -2.57 -12.28 -1.77
CA GLN A 107 -1.15 -12.09 -1.48
C GLN A 107 -0.90 -10.83 -0.65
N PHE A 108 -1.60 -9.75 -0.93
CA PHE A 108 -1.44 -8.53 -0.13
C PHE A 108 -1.83 -8.76 1.32
N VAL A 109 -2.97 -9.40 1.57
CA VAL A 109 -3.43 -9.72 2.92
C VAL A 109 -2.50 -10.70 3.60
N HIS A 110 -2.08 -11.76 2.89
CA HIS A 110 -1.18 -12.78 3.43
C HIS A 110 0.14 -12.17 3.90
N ASN A 111 0.74 -11.30 3.08
CA ASN A 111 1.98 -10.62 3.45
C ASN A 111 1.77 -9.67 4.63
N ALA A 112 0.68 -8.94 4.66
CA ALA A 112 0.37 -8.05 5.78
C ALA A 112 0.21 -8.82 7.09
N ILE A 113 -0.47 -9.96 7.06
CA ILE A 113 -0.63 -10.83 8.23
C ILE A 113 0.73 -11.34 8.70
N ASP A 114 1.60 -11.77 7.79
CA ASP A 114 2.95 -12.22 8.13
C ASP A 114 3.74 -11.10 8.83
N TRP A 115 3.68 -9.88 8.31
CA TRP A 115 4.34 -8.73 8.92
C TRP A 115 3.77 -8.42 10.31
N ALA A 116 2.46 -8.52 10.49
CA ALA A 116 1.82 -8.31 11.79
C ALA A 116 2.25 -9.37 12.80
N ASN A 117 2.28 -10.65 12.37
CA ASN A 117 2.70 -11.75 13.23
C ASN A 117 4.16 -11.64 13.66
N ARG A 118 5.00 -11.08 12.81
CA ARG A 118 6.41 -10.80 13.13
C ARG A 118 6.60 -9.47 13.84
N LYS A 119 5.54 -8.81 14.24
CA LYS A 119 5.54 -7.52 14.95
C LYS A 119 6.27 -6.40 14.20
N LYS A 120 6.22 -6.46 12.87
CA LYS A 120 6.79 -5.42 11.99
C LYS A 120 5.80 -4.28 11.74
N ILE A 121 4.52 -4.57 11.84
CA ILE A 121 3.44 -3.58 11.84
C ILE A 121 2.53 -3.81 13.03
N THR A 122 1.81 -2.78 13.44
CA THR A 122 0.96 -2.79 14.63
C THR A 122 -0.38 -3.44 14.36
N ALA A 123 -0.96 -3.16 13.20
CA ALA A 123 -2.29 -3.65 12.81
C ALA A 123 -2.45 -3.59 11.30
N ILE A 124 -3.52 -4.20 10.83
CA ILE A 124 -3.92 -4.17 9.43
C ILE A 124 -5.26 -3.44 9.31
#